data_b9ce6885004e31962413aeddcb6c825c
#
_entry.id   b9ce6885004e31962413aeddcb6c825c
#
_cell.length_a   1.000
_cell.length_b   1.000
_cell.length_c   1.000
_cell.angle_alpha   90.00
_cell.angle_beta   90.00
_cell.angle_gamma   90.00
#
_symmetry.space_group_name_H-M   'P 1'
#
loop_
_entity.id
_entity.type
_entity.pdbx_description
1 polymer ?
#
loop_
_entity_poly.entity_id
_entity_poly.type
_entity_poly.pdbx_seq_one_letter_code
_entity_poly.pdbx_strand_id
1 'polypeptide(L)'
;GSNGKGTWVETIARIAGDYAGTIKIASLLDQGKKSGDQATPAIAKLPGVRFLRVSEPSKGAVLDEGLVKELTGEDPVDARHLNKSFFTFFPEFKITISGNNKPVIKDTSDGIWRRMQLVPWEADIPAEKRDKALKDKLLAERDGIFAWLMRGLLDWK
;
A
#
# COMPACT_ATOMS: atom_id res chain seq x y z
N GLY A 1 4.09 -9.59 -15.15
CA GLY A 1 4.54 -8.41 -15.80
C GLY A 1 5.98 -8.05 -15.51
N SER A 2 6.73 -7.82 -16.55
CA SER A 2 8.14 -7.43 -16.49
C SER A 2 8.32 -5.94 -16.81
N ASN A 3 7.52 -5.10 -16.15
CA ASN A 3 7.41 -3.67 -16.46
C ASN A 3 7.97 -2.74 -15.36
N GLY A 4 8.71 -3.27 -14.39
CA GLY A 4 9.35 -2.46 -13.37
C GLY A 4 8.50 -2.11 -12.14
N LYS A 5 7.19 -2.40 -12.10
CA LYS A 5 6.32 -2.12 -10.92
C LYS A 5 6.95 -2.58 -9.59
N GLY A 6 7.35 -3.85 -9.54
CA GLY A 6 7.94 -4.42 -8.33
C GLY A 6 9.25 -3.74 -7.94
N THR A 7 10.06 -3.40 -8.92
CA THR A 7 11.33 -2.66 -8.69
C THR A 7 11.05 -1.29 -8.09
N TRP A 8 10.09 -0.54 -8.64
CA TRP A 8 9.70 0.76 -8.12
C TRP A 8 9.21 0.68 -6.67
N VAL A 9 8.23 -0.19 -6.40
CA VAL A 9 7.65 -0.37 -5.05
C VAL A 9 8.72 -0.77 -4.03
N GLU A 10 9.62 -1.68 -4.41
CA GLU A 10 10.70 -2.14 -3.56
C GLU A 10 11.71 -1.02 -3.27
N THR A 11 12.09 -0.25 -4.28
CA THR A 11 13.03 0.88 -4.13
C THR A 11 12.47 1.93 -3.17
N ILE A 12 11.22 2.35 -3.35
CA ILE A 12 10.59 3.33 -2.45
C ILE A 12 10.52 2.80 -1.02
N ALA A 13 10.17 1.52 -0.86
CA ALA A 13 10.11 0.92 0.47
C ALA A 13 11.47 0.87 1.18
N ARG A 14 12.55 0.58 0.45
CA ARG A 14 13.90 0.58 1.01
C ARG A 14 14.38 1.99 1.37
N ILE A 15 14.00 2.98 0.58
CA ILE A 15 14.28 4.40 0.88
C ILE A 15 13.51 4.85 2.12
N ALA A 16 12.24 4.45 2.23
CA ALA A 16 11.41 4.76 3.39
C ALA A 16 11.88 4.06 4.70
N GLY A 17 12.64 2.98 4.60
CA GLY A 17 13.18 2.27 5.76
C GLY A 17 12.07 1.82 6.72
N ASP A 18 12.18 2.21 7.99
CA ASP A 18 11.23 1.85 9.06
C ASP A 18 9.83 2.46 8.86
N TYR A 19 9.71 3.47 7.98
CA TYR A 19 8.40 4.02 7.58
C TYR A 19 7.67 3.17 6.54
N ALA A 20 8.31 2.12 5.99
CA ALA A 20 7.66 1.20 5.08
C ALA A 20 7.04 0.02 5.83
N GLY A 21 5.78 -0.26 5.56
CA GLY A 21 5.06 -1.43 6.06
C GLY A 21 4.60 -2.36 4.93
N THR A 22 4.26 -3.59 5.30
CA THR A 22 3.70 -4.56 4.36
C THR A 22 2.59 -5.37 5.02
N ILE A 23 1.45 -5.48 4.33
CA ILE A 23 0.38 -6.42 4.71
C ILE A 23 -0.04 -7.26 3.51
N LYS A 24 -0.67 -8.39 3.79
CA LYS A 24 -1.29 -9.21 2.74
C LYS A 24 -2.57 -8.54 2.27
N ILE A 25 -2.88 -8.64 0.98
CA ILE A 25 -4.14 -8.12 0.42
C ILE A 25 -5.37 -8.69 1.13
N ALA A 26 -5.31 -9.93 1.60
CA ALA A 26 -6.39 -10.57 2.35
C ALA A 26 -6.85 -9.75 3.58
N SER A 27 -5.98 -8.89 4.13
CA SER A 27 -6.34 -8.00 5.24
C SER A 27 -7.24 -6.84 4.81
N LEU A 28 -7.30 -6.53 3.52
CA LEU A 28 -8.11 -5.46 2.92
C LEU A 28 -9.28 -5.99 2.09
N LEU A 29 -9.48 -7.30 2.04
CA LEU A 29 -10.59 -7.90 1.30
C LEU A 29 -11.82 -8.09 2.19
N ASP A 30 -12.98 -7.97 1.57
CA ASP A 30 -14.25 -8.31 2.18
C ASP A 30 -14.27 -9.82 2.54
N GLN A 31 -14.34 -10.10 3.81
CA GLN A 31 -14.40 -11.45 4.38
C GLN A 31 -15.77 -11.75 5.01
N GLY A 32 -16.79 -10.93 4.69
CA GLY A 32 -18.09 -10.98 5.33
C GLY A 32 -18.11 -10.35 6.75
N LYS A 33 -19.14 -10.67 7.54
CA LYS A 33 -19.30 -10.06 8.88
C LYS A 33 -18.14 -10.46 9.79
N LYS A 34 -17.36 -9.47 10.21
CA LYS A 34 -16.36 -9.60 11.27
C LYS A 34 -17.01 -9.19 12.60
N SER A 35 -16.71 -9.93 13.67
CA SER A 35 -17.03 -9.46 15.02
C SER A 35 -16.10 -8.30 15.38
N GLY A 36 -16.65 -7.23 15.98
CA GLY A 36 -15.85 -6.09 16.43
C GLY A 36 -14.75 -6.46 17.45
N ASP A 37 -14.91 -7.60 18.11
CA ASP A 37 -13.95 -8.10 19.11
C ASP A 37 -12.79 -8.91 18.52
N GLN A 38 -12.72 -9.07 17.19
CA GLN A 38 -11.64 -9.84 16.58
C GLN A 38 -10.30 -9.12 16.64
N ALA A 39 -9.23 -9.88 16.89
CA ALA A 39 -7.88 -9.36 16.77
C ALA A 39 -7.57 -8.95 15.32
N THR A 40 -6.89 -7.83 15.15
CA THR A 40 -6.51 -7.25 13.85
C THR A 40 -4.99 -7.14 13.72
N PRO A 41 -4.23 -8.25 13.86
CA PRO A 41 -2.77 -8.18 14.01
C PRO A 41 -2.07 -7.59 12.79
N ALA A 42 -2.67 -7.63 11.59
CA ALA A 42 -2.13 -6.98 10.40
C ALA A 42 -2.23 -5.44 10.51
N ILE A 43 -3.34 -4.94 11.06
CA ILE A 43 -3.56 -3.49 11.26
C ILE A 43 -2.75 -3.00 12.47
N ALA A 44 -2.64 -3.82 13.52
CA ALA A 44 -1.90 -3.50 14.73
C ALA A 44 -0.38 -3.26 14.51
N LYS A 45 0.15 -3.59 13.34
CA LYS A 45 1.55 -3.35 12.95
C LYS A 45 1.76 -2.01 12.23
N LEU A 46 0.70 -1.26 11.97
CA LEU A 46 0.75 -0.08 11.10
C LEU A 46 1.08 1.26 11.80
N PRO A 47 1.02 1.40 13.14
CA PRO A 47 1.49 2.64 13.77
C PRO A 47 2.90 3.02 13.30
N GLY A 48 3.07 4.29 12.90
CA GLY A 48 4.35 4.82 12.42
C GLY A 48 4.67 4.55 10.94
N VAL A 49 3.92 3.65 10.26
CA VAL A 49 4.07 3.43 8.82
C VAL A 49 3.64 4.68 8.05
N ARG A 50 4.34 4.98 6.94
CA ARG A 50 4.01 6.05 5.98
C ARG A 50 3.76 5.50 4.58
N PHE A 51 4.48 4.47 4.18
CA PHE A 51 4.35 3.79 2.90
C PHE A 51 3.94 2.34 3.11
N LEU A 52 2.64 2.05 2.92
CA LEU A 52 2.10 0.72 3.12
C LEU A 52 2.00 -0.04 1.79
N ARG A 53 2.80 -1.10 1.67
CA ARG A 53 2.76 -2.01 0.52
C ARG A 53 1.76 -3.12 0.76
N VAL A 54 0.98 -3.41 -0.26
CA VAL A 54 0.01 -4.51 -0.23
C VAL A 54 0.26 -5.44 -1.42
N SER A 55 0.24 -6.74 -1.15
CA SER A 55 0.43 -7.78 -2.17
C SER A 55 -0.68 -7.79 -3.21
N GLU A 56 -0.42 -8.45 -4.33
CA GLU A 56 -1.34 -8.57 -5.45
C GLU A 56 -2.68 -9.21 -5.04
N PRO A 57 -3.81 -8.60 -5.43
CA PRO A 57 -5.12 -9.24 -5.28
C PRO A 57 -5.29 -10.39 -6.27
N SER A 58 -5.97 -11.45 -5.86
CA SER A 58 -6.45 -12.47 -6.79
C SER A 58 -7.52 -11.88 -7.72
N LYS A 59 -7.68 -12.50 -8.89
CA LYS A 59 -8.73 -12.09 -9.83
C LYS A 59 -10.11 -12.20 -9.17
N GLY A 60 -10.89 -11.12 -9.25
CA GLY A 60 -12.22 -11.05 -8.67
C GLY A 60 -12.28 -10.81 -7.16
N ALA A 61 -11.14 -10.60 -6.49
CA ALA A 61 -11.10 -10.24 -5.07
C ALA A 61 -11.83 -8.92 -4.81
N VAL A 62 -12.77 -8.93 -3.86
CA VAL A 62 -13.59 -7.76 -3.50
C VAL A 62 -12.92 -7.01 -2.35
N LEU A 63 -12.77 -5.71 -2.51
CA LEU A 63 -12.18 -4.84 -1.50
C LEU A 63 -13.15 -4.61 -0.34
N ASP A 64 -12.65 -4.61 0.89
CA ASP A 64 -13.38 -4.10 2.06
C ASP A 64 -13.31 -2.57 2.05
N GLU A 65 -14.28 -1.94 1.43
CA GLU A 65 -14.30 -0.50 1.18
C GLU A 65 -14.47 0.29 2.47
N GLY A 66 -15.18 -0.28 3.44
CA GLY A 66 -15.32 0.30 4.76
C GLY A 66 -13.98 0.42 5.46
N LEU A 67 -13.23 -0.68 5.51
CA LEU A 67 -11.89 -0.71 6.09
C LEU A 67 -10.92 0.22 5.34
N VAL A 68 -10.97 0.25 4.01
CA VAL A 68 -10.09 1.16 3.24
C VAL A 68 -10.42 2.62 3.53
N LYS A 69 -11.71 2.99 3.65
CA LYS A 69 -12.12 4.35 4.02
C LYS A 69 -11.63 4.70 5.43
N GLU A 70 -11.75 3.78 6.39
CA GLU A 70 -11.26 3.93 7.75
C GLU A 70 -9.74 4.14 7.78
N LEU A 71 -8.98 3.26 7.12
CA LEU A 71 -7.51 3.30 7.09
C LEU A 71 -6.93 4.48 6.29
N THR A 72 -7.72 5.15 5.46
CA THR A 72 -7.31 6.32 4.65
C THR A 72 -8.06 7.60 5.04
N GLY A 73 -8.82 7.53 6.11
CA GLY A 73 -9.46 8.67 6.74
C GLY A 73 -8.51 9.41 7.69
N GLU A 74 -9.05 10.45 8.32
CA GLU A 74 -8.36 11.20 9.38
C GLU A 74 -8.78 10.74 10.78
N ASP A 75 -9.71 9.77 10.85
CA ASP A 75 -10.25 9.25 12.10
C ASP A 75 -9.28 8.23 12.74
N PRO A 76 -9.30 8.12 14.07
CA PRO A 76 -8.52 7.11 14.77
C PRO A 76 -9.06 5.70 14.49
N VAL A 77 -8.16 4.73 14.44
CA VAL A 77 -8.45 3.32 14.18
C VAL A 77 -8.10 2.48 15.39
N ASP A 78 -9.02 1.63 15.81
CA ASP A 78 -8.80 0.68 16.88
C ASP A 78 -8.19 -0.62 16.33
N ALA A 79 -7.12 -1.06 16.94
CA ALA A 79 -6.43 -2.28 16.57
C ALA A 79 -6.04 -3.11 17.79
N ARG A 80 -5.86 -4.41 17.58
CA ARG A 80 -5.49 -5.33 18.64
C ARG A 80 -4.55 -6.43 18.15
N HIS A 81 -3.42 -6.60 18.81
CA HIS A 81 -2.63 -7.81 18.68
C HIS A 81 -3.35 -9.01 19.29
N LEU A 82 -2.98 -10.21 18.84
CA LEU A 82 -3.52 -11.44 19.42
C LEU A 82 -3.24 -11.47 20.95
N ASN A 83 -4.27 -11.76 21.74
CA ASN A 83 -4.21 -11.83 23.19
C ASN A 83 -3.71 -10.55 23.90
N LYS A 84 -3.91 -9.40 23.28
CA LYS A 84 -3.61 -8.09 23.88
C LYS A 84 -4.88 -7.22 23.95
N SER A 85 -4.83 -6.16 24.72
CA SER A 85 -5.86 -5.12 24.77
C SER A 85 -5.90 -4.34 23.47
N PHE A 86 -7.04 -3.70 23.17
CA PHE A 86 -7.16 -2.73 22.11
C PHE A 86 -6.28 -1.53 22.37
N PHE A 87 -5.82 -0.93 21.31
CA PHE A 87 -5.20 0.39 21.31
C PHE A 87 -5.67 1.15 20.07
N THR A 88 -5.63 2.47 20.15
CA THR A 88 -6.07 3.38 19.12
C THR A 88 -4.86 4.07 18.49
N PHE A 89 -4.86 4.25 17.17
CA PHE A 89 -3.83 5.01 16.47
C PHE A 89 -4.42 5.77 15.28
N PHE A 90 -3.72 6.81 14.81
CA PHE A 90 -4.08 7.55 13.61
C PHE A 90 -3.29 7.00 12.42
N PRO A 91 -3.95 6.54 11.34
CA PRO A 91 -3.29 6.13 10.12
C PRO A 91 -2.60 7.32 9.43
N GLU A 92 -1.33 7.17 9.08
CA GLU A 92 -0.55 8.24 8.41
C GLU A 92 0.06 7.74 7.10
N PHE A 93 -0.30 6.54 6.68
CA PHE A 93 0.27 5.89 5.50
C PHE A 93 -0.58 6.10 4.24
N LYS A 94 0.09 6.00 3.11
CA LYS A 94 -0.54 5.80 1.81
C LYS A 94 -0.48 4.32 1.45
N ILE A 95 -1.63 3.76 1.03
CA ILE A 95 -1.74 2.34 0.65
C ILE A 95 -1.36 2.21 -0.83
N THR A 96 -0.39 1.35 -1.11
CA THR A 96 0.03 1.00 -2.47
C THR A 96 -0.22 -0.46 -2.75
N ILE A 97 -1.25 -0.76 -3.53
CA ILE A 97 -1.56 -2.11 -4.01
C ILE A 97 -0.88 -2.29 -5.36
N SER A 98 0.03 -3.23 -5.46
CA SER A 98 0.73 -3.50 -6.72
C SER A 98 0.43 -4.91 -7.22
N GLY A 99 -0.04 -5.03 -8.45
CA GLY A 99 -0.41 -6.32 -9.03
C GLY A 99 -0.82 -6.20 -10.50
N ASN A 100 -1.15 -7.32 -11.11
CA ASN A 100 -1.70 -7.38 -12.45
C ASN A 100 -3.24 -7.35 -12.43
N ASN A 101 -3.84 -7.76 -11.33
CA ASN A 101 -5.28 -7.75 -11.13
C ASN A 101 -5.70 -6.52 -10.32
N LYS A 102 -6.82 -5.93 -10.71
CA LYS A 102 -7.47 -4.87 -9.93
C LYS A 102 -8.45 -5.53 -8.95
N PRO A 103 -8.52 -5.09 -7.70
CA PRO A 103 -9.59 -5.52 -6.81
C PRO A 103 -10.93 -4.99 -7.33
N VAL A 104 -12.00 -5.72 -7.02
CA VAL A 104 -13.38 -5.27 -7.31
C VAL A 104 -13.78 -4.29 -6.24
N ILE A 105 -14.31 -3.14 -6.66
CA ILE A 105 -14.90 -2.10 -5.83
C ILE A 105 -16.38 -2.06 -6.17
N LYS A 106 -17.25 -2.33 -5.20
CA LYS A 106 -18.70 -2.36 -5.38
C LYS A 106 -19.36 -1.01 -5.09
N ASP A 107 -18.76 -0.25 -4.19
CA ASP A 107 -19.27 1.07 -3.80
C ASP A 107 -19.10 2.07 -4.95
N THR A 108 -20.19 2.73 -5.31
CA THR A 108 -20.24 3.76 -6.37
C THR A 108 -20.15 5.17 -5.80
N SER A 109 -20.05 5.32 -4.47
CA SER A 109 -19.98 6.63 -3.83
C SER A 109 -18.65 7.34 -4.06
N ASP A 110 -18.68 8.67 -4.09
CA ASP A 110 -17.46 9.50 -4.19
C ASP A 110 -16.47 9.23 -3.05
N GLY A 111 -16.97 8.71 -1.93
CA GLY A 111 -16.19 8.45 -0.74
C GLY A 111 -15.01 7.50 -0.96
N ILE A 112 -15.18 6.43 -1.75
CA ILE A 112 -14.09 5.50 -2.09
C ILE A 112 -13.30 6.02 -3.29
N TRP A 113 -13.97 6.52 -4.34
CA TRP A 113 -13.33 6.85 -5.61
C TRP A 113 -12.35 8.02 -5.50
N ARG A 114 -12.62 9.04 -4.68
CA ARG A 114 -11.69 10.14 -4.42
C ARG A 114 -10.38 9.71 -3.74
N ARG A 115 -10.36 8.49 -3.17
CA ARG A 115 -9.19 7.89 -2.51
C ARG A 115 -8.39 6.96 -3.41
N MET A 116 -8.99 6.54 -4.54
CA MET A 116 -8.39 5.55 -5.44
C MET A 116 -7.68 6.24 -6.60
N GLN A 117 -6.39 5.97 -6.74
CA GLN A 117 -5.62 6.42 -7.89
C GLN A 117 -5.05 5.21 -8.62
N LEU A 118 -5.42 5.06 -9.89
CA LEU A 118 -4.86 4.03 -10.74
C LEU A 118 -3.66 4.56 -11.49
N VAL A 119 -2.50 3.95 -11.26
CA VAL A 119 -1.27 4.24 -12.00
C VAL A 119 -1.03 3.10 -12.98
N PRO A 120 -1.29 3.29 -14.30
CA PRO A 120 -1.07 2.25 -15.28
C PRO A 120 0.42 2.03 -15.55
N TRP A 121 0.80 0.75 -15.67
CA TRP A 121 2.15 0.31 -16.03
C TRP A 121 2.07 -0.50 -17.32
N GLU A 122 2.01 0.19 -18.45
CA GLU A 122 1.73 -0.40 -19.75
C GLU A 122 2.98 -0.86 -20.48
N ALA A 123 4.16 -0.36 -20.10
CA ALA A 123 5.41 -0.75 -20.71
C ALA A 123 5.69 -2.24 -20.51
N ASP A 124 6.10 -2.93 -21.55
CA ASP A 124 6.73 -4.24 -21.47
C ASP A 124 8.22 -4.11 -21.78
N ILE A 125 9.06 -4.61 -20.86
CA ILE A 125 10.50 -4.53 -21.00
C ILE A 125 11.00 -5.89 -21.51
N PRO A 126 11.45 -5.98 -22.78
CA PRO A 126 12.00 -7.20 -23.32
C PRO A 126 13.14 -7.77 -22.48
N ALA A 127 13.29 -9.08 -22.47
CA ALA A 127 14.24 -9.78 -21.59
C ALA A 127 15.68 -9.28 -21.76
N GLU A 128 16.07 -9.00 -23.00
CA GLU A 128 17.41 -8.51 -23.39
C GLU A 128 17.69 -7.06 -22.91
N LYS A 129 16.64 -6.28 -22.64
CA LYS A 129 16.74 -4.90 -22.13
C LYS A 129 16.65 -4.81 -20.61
N ARG A 130 16.45 -5.94 -19.91
CA ARG A 130 16.31 -5.93 -18.46
C ARG A 130 17.65 -5.83 -17.77
N ASP A 131 17.85 -4.76 -17.04
CA ASP A 131 19.03 -4.59 -16.19
C ASP A 131 18.85 -5.39 -14.89
N LYS A 132 19.64 -6.47 -14.73
CA LYS A 132 19.59 -7.30 -13.51
C LYS A 132 20.12 -6.56 -12.28
N ALA A 133 20.96 -5.55 -12.46
CA ALA A 133 21.53 -4.73 -11.38
C ALA A 133 20.71 -3.46 -11.10
N LEU A 134 19.55 -3.26 -11.75
CA LEU A 134 18.78 -2.02 -11.64
C LEU A 134 18.43 -1.67 -10.19
N LYS A 135 18.09 -2.65 -9.36
CA LYS A 135 17.75 -2.41 -7.95
C LYS A 135 18.93 -1.83 -7.17
N ASP A 136 20.12 -2.38 -7.38
CA ASP A 136 21.33 -1.92 -6.69
C ASP A 136 21.74 -0.52 -7.16
N LYS A 137 21.61 -0.24 -8.45
CA LYS A 137 21.83 1.08 -9.03
C LYS A 137 20.87 2.11 -8.42
N LEU A 138 19.58 1.81 -8.37
CA LEU A 138 18.57 2.70 -7.76
C LEU A 138 18.85 2.94 -6.26
N LEU A 139 19.32 1.92 -5.54
CA LEU A 139 19.68 2.07 -4.13
C LEU A 139 20.95 2.89 -3.93
N ALA A 140 21.90 2.84 -4.85
CA ALA A 140 23.06 3.72 -4.83
C ALA A 140 22.67 5.20 -5.03
N GLU A 141 21.58 5.46 -5.74
CA GLU A 141 21.02 6.80 -5.98
C GLU A 141 19.93 7.21 -4.97
N ARG A 142 19.76 6.47 -3.87
CA ARG A 142 18.65 6.65 -2.92
C ARG A 142 18.46 8.08 -2.42
N ASP A 143 19.52 8.80 -2.17
CA ASP A 143 19.46 10.17 -1.65
C ASP A 143 18.89 11.13 -2.70
N GLY A 144 19.28 10.95 -3.98
CA GLY A 144 18.70 11.68 -5.10
C GLY A 144 17.24 11.34 -5.35
N ILE A 145 16.86 10.06 -5.24
CA ILE A 145 15.48 9.63 -5.36
C ILE A 145 14.64 10.20 -4.22
N PHE A 146 15.15 10.19 -2.99
CA PHE A 146 14.47 10.81 -1.86
C PHE A 146 14.27 12.31 -2.06
N ALA A 147 15.29 13.02 -2.50
CA ALA A 147 15.19 14.45 -2.82
C ALA A 147 14.16 14.73 -3.93
N TRP A 148 14.06 13.83 -4.92
CA TRP A 148 13.04 13.92 -5.97
C TRP A 148 11.62 13.71 -5.41
N LEU A 149 11.41 12.74 -4.51
CA LEU A 149 10.14 12.53 -3.83
C LEU A 149 9.73 13.76 -3.00
N MET A 150 10.69 14.38 -2.29
CA MET A 150 10.43 15.59 -1.50
C MET A 150 10.04 16.78 -2.38
N ARG A 151 10.66 16.94 -3.55
CA ARG A 151 10.24 17.97 -4.54
C ARG A 151 8.82 17.72 -5.02
N GLY A 152 8.48 16.47 -5.38
CA GLY A 152 7.11 16.12 -5.77
C GLY A 152 6.06 16.41 -4.68
N LEU A 153 6.43 16.27 -3.41
CA LEU A 153 5.55 16.67 -2.29
C LEU A 153 5.35 18.20 -2.24
N LEU A 154 6.37 18.99 -2.53
CA LEU A 154 6.25 20.45 -2.57
C LEU A 154 5.40 20.92 -3.76
N ASP A 155 5.54 20.23 -4.90
CA ASP A 155 4.76 20.53 -6.10
C ASP A 155 3.27 20.14 -5.97
N TRP A 156 2.96 19.22 -5.06
CA TRP A 156 1.59 18.78 -4.77
C TRP A 156 0.78 19.79 -3.96
N LYS A 157 1.41 20.70 -3.24
CA LYS A 157 0.74 21.74 -2.43
C LYS A 157 0.30 22.91 -3.30
#